data_b887c252e78cfd75502873f3616a6e73
#
_entry.id   b887c252e78cfd75502873f3616a6e73
#
_cell.length_a   1.000
_cell.length_b   1.000
_cell.length_c   1.000
_cell.angle_alpha   90.00
_cell.angle_beta   90.00
_cell.angle_gamma   90.00
#
_symmetry.space_group_name_H-M   'P 1'
#
loop_
_entity.id
_entity.type
_entity.pdbx_description
1 polymer ?
#
loop_
_entity_poly.entity_id
_entity_poly.type
_entity_poly.pdbx_seq_one_letter_code
_entity_poly.pdbx_strand_id
1 'polypeptide(L)'
;MLRVLGVDPGLTRCGVGVVEVAPNRRARLVHVTVVRTPADMALEQRLLRIADGIAAEIDEHRPDAVAVERVFAQANVRTVMGTAQAAGLALHAAAARGLPVGLHTPSEVKAAVTGYGNADKRQVQTMIARVLGLDEAPKPADAADALALAVCHAWRLGSPDRVGPGPATLTPAQRAWRDAQSGAADTPLARAEAAAARRSGFVGGRP
;
A
#
# COMPACT_ATOMS: atom_id res chain seq x y z
N MET A 1 6.86 -11.76 14.63
CA MET A 1 5.54 -11.26 14.16
C MET A 1 5.78 -10.30 13.04
N LEU A 2 4.91 -10.23 12.05
CA LEU A 2 4.98 -9.27 10.94
C LEU A 2 4.10 -8.07 11.28
N ARG A 3 4.67 -6.87 11.31
CA ARG A 3 3.93 -5.63 11.54
C ARG A 3 3.71 -4.91 10.22
N VAL A 4 2.46 -4.61 9.90
CA VAL A 4 2.09 -3.94 8.64
C VAL A 4 1.28 -2.70 8.93
N LEU A 5 1.63 -1.60 8.27
CA LEU A 5 0.88 -0.36 8.27
C LEU A 5 0.07 -0.27 6.98
N GLY A 6 -1.24 -0.12 7.10
CA GLY A 6 -2.16 0.09 5.98
C GLY A 6 -2.56 1.56 5.87
N VAL A 7 -2.61 2.07 4.66
CA VAL A 7 -3.06 3.43 4.36
C VAL A 7 -4.24 3.38 3.41
N ASP A 8 -5.39 3.89 3.87
CA ASP A 8 -6.55 4.20 3.03
C ASP A 8 -6.47 5.67 2.62
N PRO A 9 -5.99 5.98 1.39
CA PRO A 9 -5.64 7.33 1.02
C PRO A 9 -6.87 8.19 0.71
N GLY A 10 -7.03 9.27 1.42
CA GLY A 10 -8.05 10.28 1.16
C GLY A 10 -7.60 11.67 1.52
N LEU A 11 -7.89 12.67 0.67
CA LEU A 11 -7.44 14.04 0.90
C LEU A 11 -8.10 14.69 2.13
N THR A 12 -9.35 14.35 2.45
CA THR A 12 -10.06 14.90 3.63
C THR A 12 -9.88 14.01 4.85
N ARG A 13 -9.82 12.71 4.65
CA ARG A 13 -9.60 11.69 5.67
C ARG A 13 -8.68 10.64 5.09
N CYS A 14 -7.51 10.51 5.66
CA CYS A 14 -6.56 9.47 5.33
C CYS A 14 -6.50 8.48 6.50
N GLY A 15 -7.02 7.29 6.30
CA GLY A 15 -6.98 6.23 7.30
C GLY A 15 -5.59 5.62 7.41
N VAL A 16 -5.11 5.40 8.63
CA VAL A 16 -3.86 4.68 8.89
C VAL A 16 -4.13 3.63 9.97
N GLY A 17 -3.81 2.39 9.67
CA GLY A 17 -4.01 1.27 10.58
C GLY A 17 -2.77 0.40 10.69
N VAL A 18 -2.39 0.01 11.90
CA VAL A 18 -1.23 -0.83 12.15
C VAL A 18 -1.67 -2.14 12.80
N VAL A 19 -1.27 -3.25 12.20
CA VAL A 19 -1.56 -4.59 12.72
C VAL A 19 -0.27 -5.39 12.89
N GLU A 20 -0.29 -6.33 13.82
CA GLU A 20 0.69 -7.40 13.88
C GLU A 20 0.04 -8.74 13.54
N VAL A 21 0.72 -9.53 12.72
CA VAL A 21 0.26 -10.84 12.29
C VAL A 21 1.30 -11.91 12.63
N ALA A 22 0.83 -12.94 13.33
CA ALA A 22 1.64 -14.10 13.66
C ALA A 22 1.75 -15.08 12.47
N PRO A 23 2.72 -16.01 12.45
CA PRO A 23 2.85 -17.02 11.39
C PRO A 23 1.59 -17.89 11.20
N ASN A 24 0.79 -18.08 12.24
CA ASN A 24 -0.50 -18.78 12.17
C ASN A 24 -1.66 -17.89 11.68
N ARG A 25 -1.36 -16.73 11.09
CA ARG A 25 -2.30 -15.74 10.54
C ARG A 25 -3.20 -15.04 11.58
N ARG A 26 -2.97 -15.26 12.87
CA ARG A 26 -3.67 -14.46 13.89
C ARG A 26 -3.18 -13.02 13.81
N ALA A 27 -4.13 -12.09 13.65
CA ALA A 27 -3.86 -10.67 13.60
C ALA A 27 -4.29 -10.00 14.91
N ARG A 28 -3.58 -8.96 15.32
CA ARG A 28 -3.96 -8.07 16.42
C ARG A 28 -3.83 -6.62 16.03
N LEU A 29 -4.70 -5.80 16.54
CA LEU A 29 -4.60 -4.35 16.40
C LEU A 29 -3.40 -3.84 17.22
N VAL A 30 -2.58 -3.00 16.59
CA VAL A 30 -1.54 -2.22 17.26
C VAL A 30 -2.00 -0.79 17.44
N HIS A 31 -2.39 -0.13 16.33
CA HIS A 31 -2.84 1.25 16.33
C HIS A 31 -3.78 1.52 15.16
N VAL A 32 -4.64 2.52 15.31
CA VAL A 32 -5.45 3.03 14.21
C VAL A 32 -5.79 4.50 14.42
N THR A 33 -5.63 5.29 13.36
CA THR A 33 -5.96 6.71 13.35
C THR A 33 -6.48 7.17 12.00
N VAL A 34 -6.98 8.40 11.95
CA VAL A 34 -7.37 9.06 10.70
C VAL A 34 -6.80 10.47 10.69
N VAL A 35 -5.88 10.72 9.77
CA VAL A 35 -5.37 12.06 9.52
C VAL A 35 -6.44 12.86 8.80
N ARG A 36 -6.91 13.94 9.44
CA ARG A 36 -8.01 14.77 8.93
C ARG A 36 -7.48 16.11 8.46
N THR A 37 -7.96 16.55 7.30
CA THR A 37 -7.68 17.88 6.78
C THR A 37 -8.99 18.59 6.43
N PRO A 38 -9.22 19.83 6.88
CA PRO A 38 -10.39 20.62 6.50
C PRO A 38 -10.46 20.84 4.98
N ALA A 39 -11.67 20.90 4.44
CA ALA A 39 -11.88 21.08 2.98
C ALA A 39 -11.48 22.48 2.49
N ASP A 40 -11.52 23.46 3.37
CA ASP A 40 -11.16 24.87 3.13
C ASP A 40 -9.65 25.16 3.32
N MET A 41 -8.88 24.17 3.83
CA MET A 41 -7.43 24.28 3.93
C MET A 41 -6.81 24.21 2.52
N ALA A 42 -5.77 25.01 2.26
CA ALA A 42 -5.03 25.01 0.99
C ALA A 42 -4.46 23.61 0.70
N LEU A 43 -4.45 23.22 -0.59
CA LEU A 43 -4.12 21.86 -1.01
C LEU A 43 -2.74 21.42 -0.52
N GLU A 44 -1.73 22.27 -0.68
CA GLU A 44 -0.35 21.98 -0.25
C GLU A 44 -0.25 21.75 1.26
N GLN A 45 -1.02 22.48 2.06
CA GLN A 45 -1.06 22.32 3.51
C GLN A 45 -1.77 21.02 3.92
N ARG A 46 -2.80 20.62 3.17
CA ARG A 46 -3.46 19.32 3.36
C ARG A 46 -2.51 18.17 3.06
N LEU A 47 -1.77 18.27 1.95
CA LEU A 47 -0.78 17.27 1.55
C LEU A 47 0.36 17.18 2.57
N LEU A 48 0.88 18.31 3.03
CA LEU A 48 1.90 18.36 4.10
C LEU A 48 1.40 17.65 5.35
N ARG A 49 0.19 17.98 5.83
CA ARG A 49 -0.38 17.37 7.02
C ARG A 49 -0.58 15.85 6.89
N ILE A 50 -0.96 15.38 5.70
CA ILE A 50 -1.09 13.94 5.43
C ILE A 50 0.29 13.27 5.41
N ALA A 51 1.27 13.89 4.76
CA ALA A 51 2.63 13.38 4.71
C ALA A 51 3.24 13.24 6.11
N ASP A 52 3.15 14.29 6.92
CA ASP A 52 3.65 14.31 8.29
C ASP A 52 2.94 13.26 9.16
N GLY A 53 1.61 13.16 9.02
CA GLY A 53 0.83 12.17 9.76
C GLY A 53 1.24 10.74 9.43
N ILE A 54 1.35 10.38 8.14
CA ILE A 54 1.80 9.04 7.73
C ILE A 54 3.24 8.78 8.18
N ALA A 55 4.12 9.77 8.04
CA ALA A 55 5.51 9.67 8.45
C ALA A 55 5.64 9.39 9.95
N ALA A 56 4.89 10.12 10.79
CA ALA A 56 4.87 9.95 12.23
C ALA A 56 4.41 8.54 12.63
N GLU A 57 3.35 8.02 12.01
CA GLU A 57 2.85 6.67 12.28
C GLU A 57 3.87 5.58 11.90
N ILE A 58 4.58 5.75 10.78
CA ILE A 58 5.66 4.83 10.39
C ILE A 58 6.81 4.87 11.40
N ASP A 59 7.22 6.06 11.82
CA ASP A 59 8.36 6.24 12.74
C ASP A 59 8.05 5.72 14.15
N GLU A 60 6.82 5.94 14.63
CA GLU A 60 6.38 5.48 15.94
C GLU A 60 6.21 3.96 15.98
N HIS A 61 5.51 3.41 15.00
CA HIS A 61 5.12 1.99 15.03
C HIS A 61 6.10 1.04 14.33
N ARG A 62 7.07 1.57 13.57
CA ARG A 62 8.15 0.82 12.91
C ARG A 62 7.64 -0.44 12.20
N PRO A 63 6.77 -0.32 11.20
CA PRO A 63 6.24 -1.47 10.46
C PRO A 63 7.33 -2.13 9.61
N ASP A 64 7.18 -3.42 9.34
CA ASP A 64 8.04 -4.17 8.42
C ASP A 64 7.66 -3.93 6.95
N ALA A 65 6.42 -3.50 6.68
CA ALA A 65 5.90 -3.20 5.35
C ALA A 65 4.72 -2.22 5.40
N VAL A 66 4.47 -1.54 4.28
CA VAL A 66 3.32 -0.63 4.11
C VAL A 66 2.38 -1.18 3.04
N ALA A 67 1.08 -1.14 3.30
CA ALA A 67 0.02 -1.47 2.36
C ALA A 67 -0.75 -0.21 1.98
N VAL A 68 -0.97 0.03 0.69
CA VAL A 68 -1.71 1.20 0.20
C VAL A 68 -2.80 0.77 -0.76
N GLU A 69 -3.98 1.38 -0.69
CA GLU A 69 -5.02 1.12 -1.66
C GLU A 69 -4.60 1.61 -3.05
N ARG A 70 -4.81 0.76 -4.05
CA ARG A 70 -4.57 1.11 -5.46
C ARG A 70 -5.68 2.00 -5.97
N VAL A 71 -5.31 3.19 -6.39
CA VAL A 71 -6.24 4.17 -6.97
C VAL A 71 -6.59 3.80 -8.40
N PHE A 72 -7.88 3.79 -8.74
CA PHE A 72 -8.39 3.60 -10.10
C PHE A 72 -9.15 4.84 -10.59
N ALA A 73 -8.95 5.18 -11.86
CA ALA A 73 -9.61 6.30 -12.51
C ALA A 73 -11.04 5.94 -12.95
N GLN A 74 -11.91 5.48 -12.04
CA GLN A 74 -13.28 5.06 -12.39
C GLN A 74 -14.39 6.00 -11.92
N ALA A 75 -14.07 7.08 -11.21
CA ALA A 75 -15.03 7.99 -10.62
C ALA A 75 -14.66 9.45 -10.89
N ASN A 76 -15.35 10.37 -10.23
CA ASN A 76 -15.12 11.80 -10.33
C ASN A 76 -13.61 12.14 -10.27
N VAL A 77 -13.10 12.72 -11.36
CA VAL A 77 -11.67 13.06 -11.56
C VAL A 77 -11.08 13.85 -10.38
N ARG A 78 -11.86 14.80 -9.82
CA ARG A 78 -11.41 15.62 -8.68
C ARG A 78 -11.13 14.75 -7.44
N THR A 79 -11.99 13.79 -7.15
CA THR A 79 -11.81 12.86 -6.02
C THR A 79 -10.62 11.94 -6.26
N VAL A 80 -10.51 11.39 -7.47
CA VAL A 80 -9.40 10.51 -7.86
C VAL A 80 -8.05 11.20 -7.74
N MET A 81 -7.94 12.46 -8.18
CA MET A 81 -6.71 13.23 -8.07
C MET A 81 -6.27 13.42 -6.62
N GLY A 82 -7.18 13.80 -5.73
CA GLY A 82 -6.87 13.95 -4.31
C GLY A 82 -6.44 12.64 -3.64
N THR A 83 -7.13 11.54 -3.96
CA THR A 83 -6.76 10.19 -3.47
C THR A 83 -5.39 9.76 -4.01
N ALA A 84 -5.11 10.01 -5.30
CA ALA A 84 -3.81 9.68 -5.91
C ALA A 84 -2.66 10.47 -5.28
N GLN A 85 -2.88 11.76 -4.99
CA GLN A 85 -1.90 12.59 -4.29
C GLN A 85 -1.60 12.04 -2.89
N ALA A 86 -2.63 11.72 -2.11
CA ALA A 86 -2.47 11.12 -0.78
C ALA A 86 -1.77 9.73 -0.84
N ALA A 87 -2.12 8.90 -1.83
CA ALA A 87 -1.44 7.63 -2.06
C ALA A 87 0.04 7.83 -2.39
N GLY A 88 0.38 8.81 -3.23
CA GLY A 88 1.76 9.16 -3.55
C GLY A 88 2.59 9.54 -2.31
N LEU A 89 1.99 10.24 -1.35
CA LEU A 89 2.66 10.58 -0.09
C LEU A 89 2.94 9.33 0.77
N ALA A 90 2.02 8.36 0.80
CA ALA A 90 2.23 7.09 1.50
C ALA A 90 3.38 6.28 0.86
N LEU A 91 3.42 6.21 -0.48
CA LEU A 91 4.50 5.57 -1.22
C LEU A 91 5.85 6.24 -0.94
N HIS A 92 5.89 7.57 -0.98
CA HIS A 92 7.09 8.35 -0.68
C HIS A 92 7.57 8.12 0.76
N ALA A 93 6.67 8.20 1.75
CA ALA A 93 7.02 8.02 3.15
C ALA A 93 7.62 6.64 3.44
N ALA A 94 7.05 5.58 2.81
CA ALA A 94 7.57 4.22 2.90
C ALA A 94 8.94 4.08 2.22
N ALA A 95 9.07 4.58 0.98
CA ALA A 95 10.31 4.50 0.21
C ALA A 95 11.47 5.24 0.88
N ALA A 96 11.21 6.43 1.45
CA ALA A 96 12.20 7.21 2.19
C ALA A 96 12.77 6.48 3.42
N ARG A 97 12.07 5.43 3.90
CA ARG A 97 12.49 4.59 5.03
C ARG A 97 12.90 3.17 4.61
N GLY A 98 13.02 2.93 3.30
CA GLY A 98 13.39 1.62 2.75
C GLY A 98 12.36 0.52 3.01
N LEU A 99 11.11 0.87 3.29
CA LEU A 99 10.05 -0.10 3.57
C LEU A 99 9.44 -0.66 2.28
N PRO A 100 9.24 -1.98 2.18
CA PRO A 100 8.53 -2.57 1.07
C PRO A 100 7.05 -2.13 1.07
N VAL A 101 6.49 -1.89 -0.13
CA VAL A 101 5.12 -1.46 -0.30
C VAL A 101 4.31 -2.47 -1.10
N GLY A 102 3.11 -2.80 -0.62
CA GLY A 102 2.09 -3.55 -1.35
C GLY A 102 0.93 -2.67 -1.78
N LEU A 103 0.58 -2.71 -3.06
CA LEU A 103 -0.62 -2.04 -3.60
C LEU A 103 -1.74 -3.06 -3.76
N HIS A 104 -2.91 -2.77 -3.18
CA HIS A 104 -4.06 -3.66 -3.21
C HIS A 104 -5.30 -2.97 -3.78
N THR A 105 -6.03 -3.68 -4.61
CA THR A 105 -7.34 -3.24 -5.09
C THR A 105 -8.41 -3.44 -4.00
N PRO A 106 -9.51 -2.66 -4.02
CA PRO A 106 -10.63 -2.88 -3.10
C PRO A 106 -11.17 -4.31 -3.13
N SER A 107 -11.27 -4.92 -4.32
CA SER A 107 -11.76 -6.29 -4.47
C SER A 107 -10.81 -7.32 -3.85
N GLU A 108 -9.49 -7.11 -3.96
CA GLU A 108 -8.49 -7.98 -3.31
C GLU A 108 -8.57 -7.91 -1.79
N VAL A 109 -8.73 -6.70 -1.24
CA VAL A 109 -8.89 -6.50 0.21
C VAL A 109 -10.16 -7.18 0.71
N LYS A 110 -11.29 -6.97 0.02
CA LYS A 110 -12.56 -7.62 0.33
C LYS A 110 -12.44 -9.13 0.31
N ALA A 111 -11.87 -9.70 -0.76
CA ALA A 111 -11.68 -11.15 -0.88
C ALA A 111 -10.78 -11.72 0.22
N ALA A 112 -9.70 -11.03 0.57
CA ALA A 112 -8.78 -11.47 1.61
C ALA A 112 -9.46 -11.53 2.99
N VAL A 113 -10.26 -10.51 3.31
CA VAL A 113 -10.86 -10.35 4.65
C VAL A 113 -12.14 -11.17 4.80
N THR A 114 -13.00 -11.21 3.76
CA THR A 114 -14.34 -11.84 3.84
C THR A 114 -14.46 -13.16 3.07
N GLY A 115 -13.47 -13.49 2.25
CA GLY A 115 -13.53 -14.58 1.29
C GLY A 115 -14.31 -14.24 0.00
N TYR A 116 -14.86 -13.02 -0.13
CA TYR A 116 -15.69 -12.60 -1.25
C TYR A 116 -15.37 -11.18 -1.74
N GLY A 117 -14.91 -11.07 -3.00
CA GLY A 117 -14.41 -9.80 -3.57
C GLY A 117 -15.47 -8.71 -3.77
N ASN A 118 -16.77 -9.06 -3.77
CA ASN A 118 -17.88 -8.12 -3.88
C ASN A 118 -18.57 -7.83 -2.53
N ALA A 119 -17.94 -8.20 -1.40
CA ALA A 119 -18.47 -7.91 -0.08
C ALA A 119 -18.80 -6.42 0.08
N ASP A 120 -19.91 -6.13 0.77
CA ASP A 120 -20.27 -4.76 1.09
C ASP A 120 -19.38 -4.20 2.24
N LYS A 121 -19.46 -2.88 2.45
CA LYS A 121 -18.65 -2.19 3.44
C LYS A 121 -18.89 -2.68 4.87
N ARG A 122 -20.14 -2.99 5.22
CA ARG A 122 -20.50 -3.51 6.56
C ARG A 122 -19.91 -4.89 6.78
N GLN A 123 -19.95 -5.76 5.78
CA GLN A 123 -19.36 -7.09 5.86
C GLN A 123 -17.85 -7.02 6.12
N VAL A 124 -17.13 -6.14 5.40
CA VAL A 124 -15.69 -5.94 5.62
C VAL A 124 -15.43 -5.45 7.04
N GLN A 125 -16.15 -4.42 7.51
CA GLN A 125 -16.00 -3.86 8.84
C GLN A 125 -16.27 -4.89 9.95
N THR A 126 -17.35 -5.68 9.81
CA THR A 126 -17.68 -6.75 10.75
C THR A 126 -16.58 -7.82 10.79
N MET A 127 -16.07 -8.20 9.62
CA MET A 127 -15.00 -9.20 9.55
C MET A 127 -13.68 -8.70 10.12
N ILE A 128 -13.32 -7.43 9.90
CA ILE A 128 -12.12 -6.83 10.50
C ILE A 128 -12.24 -6.80 12.02
N ALA A 129 -13.39 -6.44 12.57
CA ALA A 129 -13.60 -6.50 14.02
C ALA A 129 -13.35 -7.92 14.56
N ARG A 130 -13.92 -8.94 13.90
CA ARG A 130 -13.73 -10.36 14.30
C ARG A 130 -12.28 -10.81 14.17
N VAL A 131 -11.63 -10.49 13.05
CA VAL A 131 -10.23 -10.88 12.78
C VAL A 131 -9.28 -10.29 13.81
N LEU A 132 -9.54 -9.06 14.25
CA LEU A 132 -8.72 -8.34 15.24
C LEU A 132 -9.18 -8.56 16.69
N GLY A 133 -10.26 -9.32 16.90
CA GLY A 133 -10.82 -9.59 18.25
C GLY A 133 -11.39 -8.33 18.92
N LEU A 134 -12.00 -7.42 18.15
CA LEU A 134 -12.59 -6.20 18.65
C LEU A 134 -14.09 -6.38 18.91
N ASP A 135 -14.61 -5.78 19.96
CA ASP A 135 -16.04 -5.83 20.31
C ASP A 135 -16.90 -5.08 19.29
N GLU A 136 -16.37 -3.99 18.72
CA GLU A 136 -17.02 -3.18 17.69
C GLU A 136 -16.10 -2.92 16.49
N ALA A 137 -16.73 -2.66 15.34
CA ALA A 137 -15.98 -2.23 14.15
C ALA A 137 -15.30 -0.87 14.42
N PRO A 138 -14.03 -0.70 14.02
CA PRO A 138 -13.32 0.56 14.16
C PRO A 138 -14.06 1.71 13.47
N LYS A 139 -14.09 2.85 14.14
CA LYS A 139 -14.73 4.09 13.65
C LYS A 139 -13.67 5.20 13.55
N PRO A 140 -13.74 6.07 12.55
CA PRO A 140 -14.64 6.05 11.39
C PRO A 140 -14.34 4.92 10.40
N ALA A 141 -15.15 4.80 9.33
CA ALA A 141 -15.01 3.75 8.32
C ALA A 141 -13.61 3.67 7.69
N ASP A 142 -12.98 4.82 7.45
CA ASP A 142 -11.63 4.91 6.88
C ASP A 142 -10.57 4.22 7.77
N ALA A 143 -10.80 4.15 9.08
CA ALA A 143 -9.97 3.38 10.02
C ALA A 143 -10.07 1.86 9.77
N ALA A 144 -11.28 1.36 9.56
CA ALA A 144 -11.51 -0.05 9.27
C ALA A 144 -10.94 -0.44 7.90
N ASP A 145 -11.04 0.44 6.90
CA ASP A 145 -10.52 0.22 5.55
C ASP A 145 -8.98 0.13 5.58
N ALA A 146 -8.31 1.01 6.33
CA ALA A 146 -6.85 0.96 6.53
C ALA A 146 -6.39 -0.34 7.24
N LEU A 147 -7.12 -0.79 8.26
CA LEU A 147 -6.84 -2.06 8.93
C LEU A 147 -7.06 -3.26 8.01
N ALA A 148 -8.08 -3.22 7.15
CA ALA A 148 -8.33 -4.26 6.17
C ALA A 148 -7.18 -4.38 5.15
N LEU A 149 -6.64 -3.26 4.71
CA LEU A 149 -5.44 -3.21 3.86
C LEU A 149 -4.23 -3.85 4.53
N ALA A 150 -3.96 -3.48 5.78
CA ALA A 150 -2.83 -4.01 6.55
C ALA A 150 -2.95 -5.53 6.74
N VAL A 151 -4.13 -6.04 7.12
CA VAL A 151 -4.40 -7.48 7.29
C VAL A 151 -4.26 -8.21 5.96
N CYS A 152 -4.85 -7.69 4.88
CA CYS A 152 -4.76 -8.26 3.53
C CYS A 152 -3.29 -8.43 3.11
N HIS A 153 -2.48 -7.39 3.28
CA HIS A 153 -1.07 -7.41 2.92
C HIS A 153 -0.28 -8.38 3.78
N ALA A 154 -0.46 -8.35 5.10
CA ALA A 154 0.22 -9.25 6.02
C ALA A 154 -0.08 -10.73 5.71
N TRP A 155 -1.32 -11.07 5.41
CA TRP A 155 -1.68 -12.44 5.05
C TRP A 155 -1.11 -12.88 3.70
N ARG A 156 -0.96 -11.97 2.75
CA ARG A 156 -0.28 -12.25 1.48
C ARG A 156 1.23 -12.42 1.67
N LEU A 157 1.85 -11.64 2.56
CA LEU A 157 3.26 -11.77 2.90
C LEU A 157 3.56 -13.10 3.62
N GLY A 158 2.67 -13.58 4.45
CA GLY A 158 2.79 -14.83 5.20
C GLY A 158 2.32 -16.09 4.46
N SER A 159 1.81 -15.97 3.23
CA SER A 159 1.37 -17.14 2.46
C SER A 159 2.56 -17.83 1.78
N PRO A 160 2.68 -19.17 1.89
CA PRO A 160 3.71 -19.94 1.17
C PRO A 160 3.58 -19.84 -0.36
N ASP A 161 2.41 -19.44 -0.88
CA ASP A 161 2.14 -19.16 -2.30
C ASP A 161 2.82 -17.89 -2.84
N ARG A 162 3.75 -17.29 -2.10
CA ARG A 162 4.57 -16.17 -2.55
C ARG A 162 5.61 -16.51 -3.62
N VAL A 163 5.78 -17.76 -3.92
CA VAL A 163 6.33 -18.15 -5.20
C VAL A 163 5.20 -17.90 -6.20
N GLY A 164 5.12 -16.68 -6.74
CA GLY A 164 4.33 -16.44 -7.94
C GLY A 164 4.62 -17.58 -8.90
N PRO A 165 3.67 -18.01 -9.73
CA PRO A 165 3.82 -19.19 -10.57
C PRO A 165 5.20 -19.13 -11.21
N GLY A 166 6.06 -20.10 -10.87
CA GLY A 166 7.39 -20.18 -11.44
C GLY A 166 7.30 -20.12 -12.97
N PRO A 167 8.37 -19.83 -13.69
CA PRO A 167 8.35 -19.73 -15.16
C PRO A 167 7.61 -20.88 -15.84
N ALA A 168 7.63 -22.05 -15.24
CA ALA A 168 6.99 -23.27 -15.74
C ALA A 168 5.45 -23.35 -15.52
N THR A 169 4.89 -22.56 -14.61
CA THR A 169 3.46 -22.60 -14.25
C THR A 169 2.64 -21.45 -14.82
N LEU A 170 3.27 -20.50 -15.50
CA LEU A 170 2.58 -19.38 -16.14
C LEU A 170 1.83 -19.83 -17.40
N THR A 171 0.60 -19.33 -17.56
CA THR A 171 -0.12 -19.47 -18.83
C THR A 171 0.63 -18.72 -19.96
N PRO A 172 0.38 -19.08 -21.24
CA PRO A 172 0.98 -18.36 -22.37
C PRO A 172 0.74 -16.85 -22.32
N ALA A 173 -0.46 -16.40 -21.95
CA ALA A 173 -0.81 -14.99 -21.81
C ALA A 173 -0.03 -14.30 -20.67
N GLN A 174 0.13 -14.95 -19.53
CA GLN A 174 0.91 -14.42 -18.41
C GLN A 174 2.40 -14.32 -18.75
N ARG A 175 2.94 -15.27 -19.52
CA ARG A 175 4.32 -15.20 -20.05
C ARG A 175 4.48 -14.02 -20.99
N ALA A 176 3.61 -13.91 -22.01
CA ALA A 176 3.66 -12.81 -22.96
C ALA A 176 3.58 -11.43 -22.27
N TRP A 177 2.75 -11.31 -21.25
CA TRP A 177 2.61 -10.07 -20.50
C TRP A 177 3.87 -9.74 -19.68
N ARG A 178 4.46 -10.73 -19.02
CA ARG A 178 5.73 -10.56 -18.29
C ARG A 178 6.89 -10.20 -19.23
N ASP A 179 6.96 -10.86 -20.38
CA ASP A 179 7.99 -10.60 -21.39
C ASP A 179 7.84 -9.19 -21.97
N ALA A 180 6.60 -8.72 -22.17
CA ALA A 180 6.33 -7.33 -22.56
C ALA A 180 6.75 -6.32 -21.50
N GLN A 181 6.55 -6.63 -20.21
CA GLN A 181 7.00 -5.77 -19.10
C GLN A 181 8.54 -5.75 -18.97
N SER A 182 9.20 -6.90 -19.13
CA SER A 182 10.67 -6.97 -19.09
C SER A 182 11.29 -6.31 -20.33
N GLY A 183 10.65 -6.43 -21.51
CA GLY A 183 11.04 -5.73 -22.73
C GLY A 183 10.87 -4.21 -22.66
N ALA A 184 9.91 -3.72 -21.87
CA ALA A 184 9.76 -2.28 -21.62
C ALA A 184 10.93 -1.69 -20.81
N ALA A 185 11.63 -2.51 -20.03
CA ALA A 185 12.86 -2.11 -19.34
C ALA A 185 14.09 -2.01 -20.28
N ASP A 186 14.00 -2.53 -21.49
CA ASP A 186 15.08 -2.53 -22.49
C ASP A 186 14.84 -1.49 -23.62
N THR A 187 14.20 -0.38 -23.27
CA THR A 187 13.98 0.72 -24.21
C THR A 187 15.30 1.46 -24.52
N PRO A 188 15.43 2.08 -25.72
CA PRO A 188 16.60 2.91 -26.03
C PRO A 188 16.90 3.99 -24.99
N LEU A 189 15.87 4.51 -24.33
CA LEU A 189 15.99 5.49 -23.25
C LEU A 189 16.65 4.89 -22.00
N ALA A 190 16.20 3.72 -21.54
CA ALA A 190 16.78 3.03 -20.40
C ALA A 190 18.24 2.60 -20.65
N ARG A 191 18.57 2.22 -21.88
CA ARG A 191 19.97 1.95 -22.30
C ARG A 191 20.83 3.20 -22.31
N ALA A 192 20.28 4.35 -22.74
CA ALA A 192 20.97 5.62 -22.75
C ALA A 192 21.26 6.14 -21.31
N GLU A 193 20.30 6.01 -20.41
CA GLU A 193 20.44 6.37 -19.00
C GLU A 193 21.48 5.48 -18.27
N ALA A 194 21.44 4.17 -18.50
CA ALA A 194 22.43 3.24 -17.96
C ALA A 194 23.85 3.49 -18.51
N ALA A 195 23.97 3.90 -19.77
CA ALA A 195 25.24 4.28 -20.38
C ALA A 195 25.77 5.61 -19.83
N ALA A 196 24.90 6.58 -19.57
CA ALA A 196 25.26 7.87 -18.96
C ALA A 196 25.73 7.69 -17.50
N ALA A 197 25.05 6.85 -16.72
CA ALA A 197 25.45 6.55 -15.36
C ALA A 197 26.83 5.86 -15.27
N ARG A 198 27.18 5.00 -16.23
CA ARG A 198 28.52 4.38 -16.30
C ARG A 198 29.64 5.37 -16.67
N ARG A 199 29.33 6.41 -17.42
CA ARG A 199 30.31 7.47 -17.80
C ARG A 199 30.58 8.44 -16.67
N SER A 200 29.61 8.73 -15.81
CA SER A 200 29.77 9.61 -14.65
C SER A 200 30.54 8.98 -13.48
N GLY A 201 30.68 7.65 -13.46
CA GLY A 201 31.43 6.91 -12.43
C GLY A 201 32.95 6.82 -12.64
N PHE A 202 33.51 7.40 -13.72
CA PHE A 202 34.95 7.29 -14.05
C PHE A 202 35.69 8.65 -14.02
N VAL A 203 35.48 9.45 -13.00
CA VAL A 203 36.37 10.60 -12.72
C VAL A 203 36.71 10.59 -11.22
N GLY A 204 37.79 9.93 -10.90
CA GLY A 204 38.30 9.92 -9.53
C GLY A 204 39.50 9.00 -9.32
N GLY A 205 40.52 9.13 -10.12
CA GLY A 205 41.81 8.47 -9.90
C GLY A 205 42.98 9.43 -10.18
N ARG A 206 43.61 9.77 -9.14
CA ARG A 206 44.79 10.68 -8.87
C ARG A 206 46.00 10.58 -9.79
N PRO A 207 46.90 11.55 -9.57
CA PRO A 207 48.23 11.19 -9.07
C PRO A 207 48.38 11.37 -7.58
#